data_0a04463ac86de87c5fd9f0b74565861d
#
_entry.id   0a04463ac86de87c5fd9f0b74565861d
#
_cell.length_a   1.000
_cell.length_b   1.000
_cell.length_c   1.000
_cell.angle_alpha   90.00
_cell.angle_beta   90.00
_cell.angle_gamma   90.00
#
_symmetry.space_group_name_H-M   'P 1'
#
loop_
_entity.id
_entity.type
_entity.pdbx_description
1 polymer ?
#
loop_
_entity_poly.entity_id
_entity_poly.type
_entity_poly.pdbx_seq_one_letter_code
_entity_poly.pdbx_strand_id
1 'polypeptide(L)'
;MRALGLLAAVCVLLLVCVLSIMIGAKPVPVGDVWHGLFHNSGVGNDVVIHDVRVPRTLLGLLVGLALGLAGAVMQGLTRNPLAEPGLLGVNAGAAAAVVSAIAFLGVTDVRDYVWFAFAGAAVVSVVVYVLGGSRSSTPVRLALAGTCLLYTSPSPRD
;
A
#
# COMPACT_ATOMS: atom_id res chain seq x y z
N MET A 1 -1.99 18.73 -24.13
CA MET A 1 -1.74 18.89 -22.67
C MET A 1 -1.85 17.60 -21.88
N ARG A 2 -2.91 16.79 -22.01
CA ARG A 2 -3.07 15.51 -21.24
C ARG A 2 -1.99 14.48 -21.56
N ALA A 3 -1.62 14.29 -22.82
CA ALA A 3 -0.57 13.34 -23.22
C ALA A 3 0.81 13.74 -22.68
N LEU A 4 1.13 15.03 -22.67
CA LEU A 4 2.40 15.53 -22.13
C LEU A 4 2.50 15.31 -20.61
N GLY A 5 1.39 15.53 -19.89
CA GLY A 5 1.32 15.25 -18.44
C GLY A 5 1.49 13.76 -18.12
N LEU A 6 0.88 12.88 -18.91
CA LEU A 6 1.01 11.44 -18.76
C LEU A 6 2.43 10.97 -19.05
N LEU A 7 3.06 11.51 -20.09
CA LEU A 7 4.44 11.20 -20.44
C LEU A 7 5.40 11.66 -19.34
N ALA A 8 5.21 12.87 -18.81
CA ALA A 8 5.98 13.38 -17.68
C ALA A 8 5.82 12.50 -16.44
N ALA A 9 4.60 12.06 -16.11
CA ALA A 9 4.34 11.17 -14.98
C ALA A 9 5.05 9.83 -15.14
N VAL A 10 5.02 9.23 -16.34
CA VAL A 10 5.73 7.97 -16.63
C VAL A 10 7.26 8.17 -16.51
N CYS A 11 7.81 9.27 -17.04
CA CYS A 11 9.24 9.55 -16.90
C CYS A 11 9.65 9.71 -15.44
N VAL A 12 8.86 10.42 -14.64
CA VAL A 12 9.12 10.56 -13.19
C VAL A 12 9.05 9.21 -12.48
N LEU A 13 8.05 8.37 -12.82
CA LEU A 13 7.92 7.03 -12.25
C LEU A 13 9.14 6.17 -12.55
N LEU A 14 9.59 6.14 -13.81
CA LEU A 14 10.78 5.39 -14.21
C LEU A 14 12.04 5.91 -13.49
N LEU A 15 12.19 7.23 -13.38
CA LEU A 15 13.28 7.84 -12.63
C LEU A 15 13.29 7.39 -11.17
N VAL A 16 12.12 7.43 -10.51
CA VAL A 16 11.97 7.00 -9.11
C VAL A 16 12.26 5.52 -8.95
N CYS A 17 11.86 4.66 -9.90
CA CYS A 17 12.19 3.24 -9.88
C CYS A 17 13.71 3.00 -9.96
N VAL A 18 14.40 3.70 -10.85
CA VAL A 18 15.84 3.63 -10.98
C VAL A 18 16.52 4.10 -9.69
N LEU A 19 16.11 5.25 -9.16
CA LEU A 19 16.63 5.77 -7.89
C LEU A 19 16.36 4.83 -6.72
N SER A 20 15.21 4.16 -6.68
CA SER A 20 14.87 3.16 -5.66
C SER A 20 15.83 1.97 -5.66
N ILE A 21 16.32 1.57 -6.84
CA ILE A 21 17.29 0.49 -6.97
C ILE A 21 18.72 0.98 -6.63
N MET A 22 19.05 2.22 -6.96
CA MET A 22 20.39 2.79 -6.71
C MET A 22 20.60 3.19 -5.26
N ILE A 23 19.59 3.82 -4.64
CA ILE A 23 19.67 4.41 -3.30
C ILE A 23 19.13 3.42 -2.28
N GLY A 24 19.96 3.05 -1.30
CA GLY A 24 19.60 2.15 -0.20
C GLY A 24 20.59 2.32 0.96
N ALA A 25 20.51 1.45 1.97
CA ALA A 25 21.40 1.46 3.12
C ALA A 25 22.90 1.37 2.73
N LYS A 26 23.17 0.75 1.57
CA LYS A 26 24.51 0.73 0.96
C LYS A 26 24.38 1.30 -0.46
N PRO A 27 25.05 2.42 -0.81
CA PRO A 27 25.03 2.93 -2.16
C PRO A 27 25.68 1.94 -3.12
N VAL A 28 25.03 1.66 -4.24
CA VAL A 28 25.55 0.77 -5.28
C VAL A 28 25.85 1.63 -6.50
N PRO A 29 27.08 1.54 -7.06
CA PRO A 29 27.45 2.26 -8.27
C PRO A 29 26.54 1.90 -9.44
N VAL A 30 26.30 2.86 -10.34
CA VAL A 30 25.40 2.68 -11.50
C VAL A 30 25.83 1.50 -12.38
N GLY A 31 27.14 1.29 -12.51
CA GLY A 31 27.68 0.17 -13.28
C GLY A 31 27.31 -1.19 -12.70
N ASP A 32 27.35 -1.33 -11.37
CA ASP A 32 26.97 -2.56 -10.67
C ASP A 32 25.46 -2.81 -10.75
N VAL A 33 24.64 -1.74 -10.74
CA VAL A 33 23.17 -1.87 -10.92
C VAL A 33 22.86 -2.43 -12.30
N TRP A 34 23.50 -1.93 -13.33
CA TRP A 34 23.29 -2.42 -14.69
C TRP A 34 23.77 -3.87 -14.83
N HIS A 35 24.94 -4.17 -14.30
CA HIS A 35 25.49 -5.53 -14.32
C HIS A 35 24.60 -6.49 -13.51
N GLY A 36 24.19 -6.10 -12.29
CA GLY A 36 23.35 -6.92 -11.42
C GLY A 36 21.95 -7.16 -11.95
N LEU A 37 21.36 -6.24 -12.75
CA LEU A 37 20.06 -6.45 -13.38
C LEU A 37 20.09 -7.52 -14.48
N PHE A 38 21.19 -7.63 -15.23
CA PHE A 38 21.30 -8.50 -16.39
C PHE A 38 22.19 -9.73 -16.17
N HIS A 39 23.09 -9.68 -15.19
CA HIS A 39 24.03 -10.76 -14.86
C HIS A 39 24.02 -11.00 -13.35
N ASN A 40 23.27 -11.98 -12.92
CA ASN A 40 23.26 -12.37 -11.50
C ASN A 40 24.49 -13.26 -11.23
N SER A 41 25.55 -12.67 -10.65
CA SER A 41 26.75 -13.41 -10.25
C SER A 41 26.56 -14.18 -8.93
N GLY A 42 25.47 -13.93 -8.20
CA GLY A 42 25.20 -14.55 -6.89
C GLY A 42 26.11 -14.07 -5.76
N VAL A 43 26.93 -13.03 -5.98
CA VAL A 43 27.91 -12.54 -5.01
C VAL A 43 27.81 -11.01 -4.85
N GLY A 44 28.03 -10.52 -3.63
CA GLY A 44 28.20 -9.10 -3.34
C GLY A 44 26.95 -8.22 -3.58
N ASN A 45 27.08 -7.20 -4.43
CA ASN A 45 26.02 -6.23 -4.68
C ASN A 45 24.84 -6.81 -5.49
N ASP A 46 25.10 -7.83 -6.31
CA ASP A 46 24.10 -8.44 -7.19
C ASP A 46 22.99 -9.12 -6.38
N VAL A 47 23.33 -9.80 -5.29
CA VAL A 47 22.36 -10.42 -4.37
C VAL A 47 21.45 -9.36 -3.75
N VAL A 48 22.02 -8.24 -3.33
CA VAL A 48 21.23 -7.14 -2.74
C VAL A 48 20.27 -6.53 -3.77
N ILE A 49 20.69 -6.42 -5.01
CA ILE A 49 19.86 -5.90 -6.10
C ILE A 49 18.70 -6.86 -6.38
N HIS A 50 18.99 -8.14 -6.61
CA HIS A 50 18.00 -9.13 -7.01
C HIS A 50 17.04 -9.54 -5.88
N ASP A 51 17.56 -9.79 -4.68
CA ASP A 51 16.78 -10.40 -3.61
C ASP A 51 16.08 -9.36 -2.72
N VAL A 52 16.55 -8.10 -2.75
CA VAL A 52 15.98 -7.06 -1.88
C VAL A 52 15.42 -5.88 -2.67
N ARG A 53 16.19 -5.28 -3.56
CA ARG A 53 15.82 -4.00 -4.18
C ARG A 53 14.81 -4.15 -5.30
N VAL A 54 15.01 -5.10 -6.18
CA VAL A 54 14.06 -5.37 -7.28
C VAL A 54 12.70 -5.80 -6.74
N PRO A 55 12.58 -6.80 -5.84
CA PRO A 55 11.30 -7.18 -5.27
C PRO A 55 10.61 -6.03 -4.52
N ARG A 56 11.38 -5.24 -3.77
CA ARG A 56 10.83 -4.07 -3.07
C ARG A 56 10.28 -3.02 -4.02
N THR A 57 10.99 -2.72 -5.11
CA THR A 57 10.54 -1.75 -6.13
C THR A 57 9.31 -2.26 -6.86
N LEU A 58 9.26 -3.55 -7.22
CA LEU A 58 8.09 -4.19 -7.82
C LEU A 58 6.87 -4.15 -6.89
N LEU A 59 7.05 -4.48 -5.61
CA LEU A 59 6.00 -4.37 -4.60
C LEU A 59 5.49 -2.93 -4.49
N GLY A 60 6.39 -1.94 -4.47
CA GLY A 60 6.01 -0.53 -4.45
C GLY A 60 5.17 -0.12 -5.66
N LEU A 61 5.53 -0.60 -6.86
CA LEU A 61 4.76 -0.37 -8.07
C LEU A 61 3.36 -1.01 -8.01
N LEU A 62 3.29 -2.27 -7.58
CA LEU A 62 2.01 -2.99 -7.46
C LEU A 62 1.08 -2.36 -6.43
N VAL A 63 1.62 -1.99 -5.27
CA VAL A 63 0.86 -1.29 -4.21
C VAL A 63 0.40 0.08 -4.70
N GLY A 64 1.28 0.85 -5.34
CA GLY A 64 0.94 2.16 -5.91
C GLY A 64 -0.16 2.06 -6.98
N LEU A 65 -0.08 1.05 -7.85
CA LEU A 65 -1.11 0.78 -8.86
C LEU A 65 -2.45 0.42 -8.20
N ALA A 66 -2.44 -0.47 -7.21
CA ALA A 66 -3.64 -0.90 -6.50
C ALA A 66 -4.31 0.27 -5.77
N LEU A 67 -3.53 1.09 -5.06
CA LEU A 67 -4.02 2.28 -4.37
C LEU A 67 -4.53 3.34 -5.35
N GLY A 68 -3.86 3.55 -6.47
CA GLY A 68 -4.29 4.47 -7.51
C GLY A 68 -5.63 4.05 -8.13
N LEU A 69 -5.81 2.76 -8.43
CA LEU A 69 -7.08 2.21 -8.92
C LEU A 69 -8.18 2.34 -7.86
N ALA A 70 -7.91 1.97 -6.62
CA ALA A 70 -8.86 2.10 -5.52
C ALA A 70 -9.28 3.56 -5.32
N GLY A 71 -8.33 4.50 -5.36
CA GLY A 71 -8.60 5.94 -5.31
C GLY A 71 -9.47 6.41 -6.47
N ALA A 72 -9.14 6.02 -7.70
CA ALA A 72 -9.91 6.40 -8.88
C ALA A 72 -11.36 5.89 -8.83
N VAL A 73 -11.57 4.63 -8.42
CA VAL A 73 -12.91 4.04 -8.24
C VAL A 73 -13.68 4.79 -7.15
N MET A 74 -13.03 5.07 -6.01
CA MET A 74 -13.64 5.78 -4.88
C MET A 74 -14.07 7.18 -5.27
N GLN A 75 -13.20 7.95 -5.94
CA GLN A 75 -13.51 9.29 -6.44
C GLN A 75 -14.63 9.27 -7.48
N GLY A 76 -14.65 8.30 -8.39
CA GLY A 76 -15.71 8.12 -9.37
C GLY A 76 -17.06 7.79 -8.73
N LEU A 77 -17.07 6.89 -7.75
CA LEU A 77 -18.28 6.46 -7.04
C LEU A 77 -18.86 7.58 -6.18
N THR A 78 -18.01 8.30 -5.47
CA THR A 78 -18.44 9.38 -4.56
C THR A 78 -18.63 10.72 -5.27
N ARG A 79 -18.20 10.83 -6.52
CA ARG A 79 -18.13 12.09 -7.29
C ARG A 79 -17.42 13.20 -6.51
N ASN A 80 -16.44 12.82 -5.69
CA ASN A 80 -15.67 13.73 -4.87
C ASN A 80 -14.18 13.49 -5.11
N PRO A 81 -13.42 14.49 -5.62
CA PRO A 81 -11.98 14.35 -5.88
C PRO A 81 -11.13 14.20 -4.59
N LEU A 82 -11.71 14.50 -3.42
CA LEU A 82 -11.04 14.34 -2.12
C LEU A 82 -11.30 12.97 -1.46
N ALA A 83 -12.06 12.11 -2.12
CA ALA A 83 -12.33 10.78 -1.58
C ALA A 83 -11.07 9.91 -1.62
N GLU A 84 -10.72 9.32 -0.49
CA GLU A 84 -9.55 8.47 -0.28
C GLU A 84 -9.96 7.15 0.36
N PRO A 85 -9.48 5.98 -0.14
CA PRO A 85 -9.79 4.67 0.45
C PRO A 85 -9.37 4.55 1.92
N GLY A 86 -8.30 5.24 2.31
CA GLY A 86 -7.78 5.26 3.69
C GLY A 86 -8.78 5.78 4.73
N LEU A 87 -9.65 6.72 4.33
CA LEU A 87 -10.69 7.28 5.21
C LEU A 87 -11.76 6.26 5.65
N LEU A 88 -11.87 5.14 4.96
CA LEU A 88 -12.80 4.07 5.34
C LEU A 88 -12.29 3.20 6.50
N GLY A 89 -11.12 3.49 7.05
CA GLY A 89 -10.55 2.71 8.15
C GLY A 89 -10.08 1.29 7.79
N VAL A 90 -10.04 0.96 6.50
CA VAL A 90 -9.64 -0.37 6.00
C VAL A 90 -8.22 -0.73 6.45
N ASN A 91 -7.30 0.23 6.40
CA ASN A 91 -5.92 0.05 6.85
C ASN A 91 -5.84 -0.19 8.37
N ALA A 92 -6.67 0.51 9.16
CA ALA A 92 -6.73 0.29 10.61
C ALA A 92 -7.25 -1.10 10.95
N GLY A 93 -8.25 -1.59 10.22
CA GLY A 93 -8.78 -2.95 10.36
C GLY A 93 -7.74 -4.02 10.02
N ALA A 94 -7.01 -3.83 8.93
CA ALA A 94 -5.90 -4.70 8.54
C ALA A 94 -4.81 -4.73 9.63
N ALA A 95 -4.38 -3.56 10.10
CA ALA A 95 -3.35 -3.45 11.14
C ALA A 95 -3.80 -4.08 12.47
N ALA A 96 -5.03 -3.83 12.91
CA ALA A 96 -5.57 -4.43 14.13
C ALA A 96 -5.62 -5.96 14.05
N ALA A 97 -6.03 -6.52 12.90
CA ALA A 97 -6.05 -7.97 12.69
C ALA A 97 -4.65 -8.58 12.72
N VAL A 98 -3.66 -7.94 12.08
CA VAL A 98 -2.26 -8.38 12.10
C VAL A 98 -1.70 -8.35 13.52
N VAL A 99 -1.88 -7.23 14.24
CA VAL A 99 -1.41 -7.12 15.63
C VAL A 99 -2.06 -8.17 16.52
N SER A 100 -3.36 -8.41 16.35
CA SER A 100 -4.08 -9.45 17.08
C SER A 100 -3.55 -10.85 16.75
N ALA A 101 -3.27 -11.15 15.49
CA ALA A 101 -2.71 -12.43 15.07
C ALA A 101 -1.31 -12.66 15.68
N ILE A 102 -0.47 -11.63 15.70
CA ILE A 102 0.86 -11.72 16.32
C ILE A 102 0.74 -11.90 17.83
N ALA A 103 -0.11 -11.10 18.49
CA ALA A 103 -0.22 -11.09 19.94
C ALA A 103 -0.89 -12.35 20.53
N PHE A 104 -1.94 -12.85 19.88
CA PHE A 104 -2.75 -13.97 20.44
C PHE A 104 -2.46 -15.31 19.80
N LEU A 105 -2.05 -15.34 18.52
CA LEU A 105 -1.80 -16.58 17.78
C LEU A 105 -0.30 -16.86 17.58
N GLY A 106 0.58 -15.90 17.95
CA GLY A 106 2.02 -16.04 17.80
C GLY A 106 2.50 -16.13 16.35
N VAL A 107 1.71 -15.63 15.39
CA VAL A 107 2.04 -15.66 13.98
C VAL A 107 3.20 -14.72 13.71
N THR A 108 4.32 -15.25 13.24
CA THR A 108 5.55 -14.48 12.97
C THR A 108 5.92 -14.42 11.49
N ASP A 109 5.37 -15.33 10.67
CA ASP A 109 5.68 -15.36 9.23
C ASP A 109 4.84 -14.34 8.46
N VAL A 110 5.50 -13.59 7.58
CA VAL A 110 4.87 -12.58 6.70
C VAL A 110 3.75 -13.21 5.86
N ARG A 111 3.93 -14.44 5.39
CA ARG A 111 2.96 -15.14 4.54
C ARG A 111 1.65 -15.41 5.27
N ASP A 112 1.73 -15.67 6.56
CA ASP A 112 0.56 -16.02 7.36
C ASP A 112 -0.21 -14.78 7.78
N TYR A 113 0.45 -13.73 8.28
CA TYR A 113 -0.27 -12.54 8.72
C TYR A 113 -0.87 -11.69 7.59
N VAL A 114 -0.42 -11.85 6.33
CA VAL A 114 -1.06 -11.21 5.17
C VAL A 114 -2.53 -11.61 5.05
N TRP A 115 -2.86 -12.89 5.31
CA TRP A 115 -4.25 -13.35 5.28
C TRP A 115 -5.11 -12.72 6.38
N PHE A 116 -4.53 -12.52 7.57
CA PHE A 116 -5.20 -11.80 8.65
C PHE A 116 -5.42 -10.33 8.29
N ALA A 117 -4.46 -9.69 7.62
CA ALA A 117 -4.61 -8.33 7.12
C ALA A 117 -5.79 -8.22 6.14
N PHE A 118 -5.90 -9.12 5.17
CA PHE A 118 -7.03 -9.14 4.23
C PHE A 118 -8.36 -9.40 4.94
N ALA A 119 -8.40 -10.34 5.88
CA ALA A 119 -9.60 -10.61 6.67
C ALA A 119 -10.02 -9.38 7.48
N GLY A 120 -9.10 -8.72 8.16
CA GLY A 120 -9.36 -7.49 8.92
C GLY A 120 -9.84 -6.35 8.04
N ALA A 121 -9.20 -6.14 6.88
CA ALA A 121 -9.63 -5.17 5.90
C ALA A 121 -11.05 -5.44 5.40
N ALA A 122 -11.38 -6.70 5.09
CA ALA A 122 -12.69 -7.12 4.62
C ALA A 122 -13.77 -6.90 5.71
N VAL A 123 -13.49 -7.31 6.94
CA VAL A 123 -14.42 -7.14 8.07
C VAL A 123 -14.74 -5.66 8.29
N VAL A 124 -13.71 -4.80 8.36
CA VAL A 124 -13.93 -3.35 8.56
C VAL A 124 -14.67 -2.75 7.38
N SER A 125 -14.37 -3.15 6.14
CA SER A 125 -15.11 -2.68 4.96
C SER A 125 -16.61 -3.01 5.04
N VAL A 126 -16.94 -4.24 5.46
CA VAL A 126 -18.35 -4.67 5.66
C VAL A 126 -19.00 -3.88 6.80
N VAL A 127 -18.31 -3.73 7.94
CA VAL A 127 -18.82 -2.97 9.09
C VAL A 127 -19.10 -1.52 8.71
N VAL A 128 -18.15 -0.85 8.04
CA VAL A 128 -18.33 0.53 7.58
C VAL A 128 -19.49 0.64 6.58
N TYR A 129 -19.63 -0.32 5.67
CA TYR A 129 -20.75 -0.36 4.74
C TYR A 129 -22.11 -0.51 5.44
N VAL A 130 -22.19 -1.40 6.41
CA VAL A 130 -23.43 -1.64 7.20
C VAL A 130 -23.78 -0.41 8.05
N LEU A 131 -22.79 0.15 8.77
CA LEU A 131 -22.97 1.34 9.61
C LEU A 131 -23.30 2.60 8.79
N GLY A 132 -22.73 2.69 7.58
CA GLY A 132 -23.02 3.78 6.65
C GLY A 132 -24.45 3.76 6.09
N GLY A 133 -25.21 2.69 6.31
CA GLY A 133 -26.60 2.52 5.88
C GLY A 133 -26.71 1.93 4.48
N SER A 134 -26.84 0.64 4.37
CA SER A 134 -26.80 -0.15 3.13
C SER A 134 -27.84 0.23 2.05
N ARG A 135 -28.91 0.96 2.39
CA ARG A 135 -29.97 1.38 1.46
C ARG A 135 -29.96 2.85 1.08
N SER A 136 -29.24 3.71 1.81
CA SER A 136 -29.12 5.16 1.52
C SER A 136 -27.77 5.72 1.95
N SER A 137 -26.70 4.96 1.76
CA SER A 137 -25.35 5.37 2.13
C SER A 137 -24.90 6.55 1.26
N THR A 138 -24.88 7.74 1.86
CA THR A 138 -24.17 8.87 1.25
C THR A 138 -22.67 8.70 1.51
N PRO A 139 -21.80 9.12 0.57
CA PRO A 139 -20.33 9.07 0.73
C PRO A 139 -19.84 9.69 2.05
N VAL A 140 -20.55 10.72 2.53
CA VAL A 140 -20.26 11.40 3.79
C VAL A 140 -20.47 10.50 5.01
N ARG A 141 -21.53 9.66 5.02
CA ARG A 141 -21.79 8.72 6.12
C ARG A 141 -20.75 7.61 6.20
N LEU A 142 -20.28 7.13 5.05
CA LEU A 142 -19.21 6.14 5.00
C LEU A 142 -17.89 6.72 5.53
N ALA A 143 -17.54 7.95 5.14
CA ALA A 143 -16.36 8.63 5.63
C ALA A 143 -16.45 8.90 7.15
N LEU A 144 -17.61 9.33 7.66
CA LEU A 144 -17.82 9.54 9.10
C LEU A 144 -17.70 8.23 9.88
N ALA A 145 -18.30 7.13 9.40
CA ALA A 145 -18.20 5.82 10.06
C ALA A 145 -16.75 5.32 10.10
N GLY A 146 -16.00 5.46 9.00
CA GLY A 146 -14.59 5.10 8.94
C GLY A 146 -13.72 5.97 9.86
N THR A 147 -13.98 7.27 9.90
CA THR A 147 -13.26 8.20 10.77
C THR A 147 -13.54 7.93 12.25
N CYS A 148 -14.79 7.62 12.62
CA CYS A 148 -15.11 7.21 14.00
C CYS A 148 -14.32 5.97 14.43
N LEU A 149 -14.18 4.97 13.56
CA LEU A 149 -13.38 3.77 13.84
C LEU A 149 -11.89 4.09 14.03
N LEU A 150 -11.34 5.03 13.25
CA LEU A 150 -9.96 5.47 13.39
C LEU A 150 -9.70 6.22 14.70
N TYR A 151 -10.62 7.10 15.11
CA TYR A 151 -10.48 7.92 16.32
C TYR A 151 -10.80 7.17 17.61
N THR A 152 -11.54 6.06 17.54
CA THR A 152 -11.80 5.20 18.72
C THR A 152 -10.70 4.18 18.96
N SER A 153 -9.74 4.05 18.06
CA SER A 153 -8.57 3.21 18.30
C SER A 153 -7.65 3.88 19.31
N PRO A 154 -7.27 3.20 20.42
CA PRO A 154 -6.36 3.77 21.42
C PRO A 154 -5.04 4.14 20.76
N SER A 155 -4.62 5.40 21.00
CA SER A 155 -3.32 5.89 20.52
C SER A 155 -2.21 5.23 21.36
N PRO A 156 -1.08 4.84 20.77
CA PRO A 156 0.07 4.33 21.53
C PRO A 156 0.69 5.35 22.50
N ARG A 157 0.12 6.56 22.59
CA ARG A 157 0.58 7.65 23.45
C ARG A 157 -0.28 7.86 24.69
N ASP A 158 -1.39 7.13 24.80
CA ASP A 158 -2.24 7.07 25.99
C ASP A 158 -1.94 5.80 26.78
#